data_54f3fca0ec1543dc82e25bd9ca655238
#
_entry.id   54f3fca0ec1543dc82e25bd9ca655238
#
_cell.length_a   1.000
_cell.length_b   1.000
_cell.length_c   1.000
_cell.angle_alpha   90.00
_cell.angle_beta   90.00
_cell.angle_gamma   90.00
#
_symmetry.space_group_name_H-M   'P 1'
#
loop_
_entity.id
_entity.type
_entity.pdbx_description
1 polymer ?
#
loop_
_entity_poly.entity_id
_entity_poly.type
_entity_poly.pdbx_seq_one_letter_code
_entity_poly.pdbx_strand_id
1 'polypeptide(L)'
;TQDAVLADKRSLSNLLRVFADKDVGCAYGRQLPNADAGIMAAHARLFNYPDKSQIKQLSDKQRLGIKTVFISDTFAAYRRSALYDIGNFPEHVILSEDTYVAAKMVLAGWKLAYCADAKVYHSHNYTIMQEFRRYFDTGVFHAEEPWIRKSFGVAEGEGKRFVLSEIRYILSHKPWLIVSMVMRDGMKFLGYRMGISYRSLPRGFIKKVSMMKSYWK
;
A
#
# COMPACT_ATOMS: atom_id res chain seq x y z
N THR A 1 5.37 7.66 -9.50
CA THR A 1 4.18 7.90 -10.35
C THR A 1 4.12 9.36 -10.78
N GLN A 2 3.30 9.69 -11.80
CA GLN A 2 3.21 11.03 -12.40
C GLN A 2 2.53 12.08 -11.49
N ASP A 3 1.80 11.63 -10.50
CA ASP A 3 1.03 12.44 -9.55
C ASP A 3 1.74 12.65 -8.20
N ALA A 4 2.99 12.21 -8.08
CA ALA A 4 3.83 12.44 -6.91
C ALA A 4 4.76 13.64 -7.15
N VAL A 5 4.77 14.60 -6.22
CA VAL A 5 5.63 15.79 -6.27
C VAL A 5 6.72 15.68 -5.21
N LEU A 6 7.99 15.84 -5.60
CA LEU A 6 9.10 15.83 -4.64
C LEU A 6 8.94 16.97 -3.62
N ALA A 7 9.07 16.65 -2.33
CA ALA A 7 8.91 17.65 -1.28
C ALA A 7 10.13 18.59 -1.17
N ASP A 8 11.30 18.11 -1.56
CA ASP A 8 12.54 18.90 -1.60
C ASP A 8 13.56 18.32 -2.59
N LYS A 9 14.61 19.09 -2.86
CA LYS A 9 15.69 18.74 -3.81
C LYS A 9 16.50 17.51 -3.39
N ARG A 10 16.47 17.11 -2.12
CA ARG A 10 17.21 15.95 -1.57
C ARG A 10 16.38 14.69 -1.55
N SER A 11 15.08 14.74 -1.83
CA SER A 11 14.19 13.57 -1.76
C SER A 11 14.73 12.39 -2.55
N LEU A 12 15.20 12.60 -3.79
CA LEU A 12 15.75 11.54 -4.62
C LEU A 12 17.09 11.01 -4.07
N SER A 13 18.02 11.88 -3.69
CA SER A 13 19.31 11.44 -3.14
C SER A 13 19.15 10.71 -1.80
N ASN A 14 18.19 11.12 -0.96
CA ASN A 14 17.85 10.42 0.28
C ASN A 14 17.30 9.02 0.00
N LEU A 15 16.49 8.85 -1.04
CA LEU A 15 15.97 7.54 -1.45
C LEU A 15 17.09 6.62 -1.94
N LEU A 16 18.01 7.14 -2.76
CA LEU A 16 19.06 6.34 -3.39
C LEU A 16 20.22 5.97 -2.44
N ARG A 17 20.45 6.75 -1.38
CA ARG A 17 21.55 6.53 -0.42
C ARG A 17 21.55 5.15 0.21
N VAL A 18 20.38 4.54 0.42
CA VAL A 18 20.28 3.23 1.08
C VAL A 18 20.81 2.08 0.24
N PHE A 19 20.98 2.26 -1.07
CA PHE A 19 21.58 1.26 -1.95
C PHE A 19 23.10 1.11 -1.81
N ALA A 20 23.74 1.90 -0.94
CA ALA A 20 25.10 1.61 -0.45
C ALA A 20 25.16 0.25 0.27
N ASP A 21 24.09 -0.15 0.96
CA ASP A 21 23.88 -1.53 1.39
C ASP A 21 23.55 -2.40 0.17
N LYS A 22 24.43 -3.34 -0.17
CA LYS A 22 24.29 -4.20 -1.35
C LYS A 22 23.12 -5.18 -1.25
N ASP A 23 22.64 -5.46 -0.04
CA ASP A 23 21.51 -6.35 0.22
C ASP A 23 20.15 -5.66 0.04
N VAL A 24 20.11 -4.33 -0.10
CA VAL A 24 18.86 -3.61 -0.36
C VAL A 24 18.46 -3.79 -1.82
N GLY A 25 17.34 -4.49 -2.03
CA GLY A 25 16.74 -4.73 -3.35
C GLY A 25 15.76 -3.64 -3.77
N CYS A 26 15.04 -3.02 -2.82
CA CYS A 26 14.09 -1.97 -3.09
C CYS A 26 14.10 -0.92 -1.97
N ALA A 27 13.88 0.34 -2.34
CA ALA A 27 13.68 1.45 -1.43
C ALA A 27 12.41 2.24 -1.80
N TYR A 28 11.66 2.74 -0.81
CA TYR A 28 10.52 3.61 -1.04
C TYR A 28 10.50 4.77 -0.04
N GLY A 29 9.95 5.91 -0.50
CA GLY A 29 9.93 7.14 0.25
C GLY A 29 8.64 7.37 1.04
N ARG A 30 8.66 8.41 1.85
CA ARG A 30 7.55 8.90 2.66
C ARG A 30 6.58 9.71 1.82
N GLN A 31 5.31 9.31 1.82
CA GLN A 31 4.24 10.09 1.23
C GLN A 31 3.64 11.03 2.28
N LEU A 32 3.67 12.32 1.96
CA LEU A 32 2.99 13.37 2.70
C LEU A 32 1.64 13.67 2.03
N PRO A 33 0.62 14.09 2.79
CA PRO A 33 -0.64 14.50 2.19
C PRO A 33 -0.45 15.75 1.32
N ASN A 34 -1.14 15.83 0.19
CA ASN A 34 -1.24 17.04 -0.62
C ASN A 34 -1.91 18.17 0.17
N ALA A 35 -1.73 19.41 -0.26
CA ALA A 35 -2.33 20.59 0.39
C ALA A 35 -3.87 20.54 0.41
N ASP A 36 -4.46 19.94 -0.60
CA ASP A 36 -5.92 19.74 -0.74
C ASP A 36 -6.43 18.41 -0.16
N ALA A 37 -5.58 17.65 0.54
CA ALA A 37 -5.96 16.36 1.10
C ALA A 37 -7.11 16.49 2.10
N GLY A 38 -8.18 15.75 1.86
CA GLY A 38 -9.22 15.56 2.86
C GLY A 38 -8.67 14.89 4.12
N ILE A 39 -9.32 15.09 5.26
CA ILE A 39 -8.83 14.65 6.56
C ILE A 39 -8.51 13.14 6.62
N MET A 40 -9.34 12.30 6.00
CA MET A 40 -9.13 10.85 5.96
C MET A 40 -7.95 10.46 5.05
N ALA A 41 -7.80 11.16 3.91
CA ALA A 41 -6.66 10.98 3.03
C ALA A 41 -5.35 11.40 3.72
N ALA A 42 -5.36 12.51 4.46
CA ALA A 42 -4.23 12.98 5.25
C ALA A 42 -3.85 11.97 6.35
N HIS A 43 -4.84 11.52 7.15
CA HIS A 43 -4.60 10.49 8.18
C HIS A 43 -3.98 9.22 7.60
N ALA A 44 -4.51 8.73 6.47
CA ALA A 44 -4.00 7.51 5.84
C ALA A 44 -2.51 7.65 5.43
N ARG A 45 -2.08 8.84 4.97
CA ARG A 45 -0.64 9.08 4.69
C ARG A 45 0.19 9.09 5.96
N LEU A 46 -0.23 9.85 6.98
CA LEU A 46 0.48 9.97 8.25
C LEU A 46 0.61 8.62 8.97
N PHE A 47 -0.43 7.79 8.93
CA PHE A 47 -0.42 6.47 9.56
C PHE A 47 0.48 5.47 8.84
N ASN A 48 0.42 5.41 7.50
CA ASN A 48 1.15 4.41 6.72
C ASN A 48 2.61 4.80 6.44
N TYR A 49 2.95 6.09 6.54
CA TYR A 49 4.28 6.62 6.24
C TYR A 49 4.83 7.42 7.43
N PRO A 50 5.23 6.75 8.52
CA PRO A 50 5.76 7.41 9.73
C PRO A 50 7.06 8.17 9.43
N ASP A 51 7.50 8.99 10.38
CA ASP A 51 8.71 9.81 10.26
C ASP A 51 10.02 9.08 10.57
N LYS A 52 9.95 7.79 10.85
CA LYS A 52 11.11 6.94 11.17
C LYS A 52 11.39 5.96 10.05
N SER A 53 12.59 6.03 9.48
CA SER A 53 13.08 5.08 8.47
C SER A 53 13.22 3.67 9.05
N GLN A 54 13.07 2.65 8.19
CA GLN A 54 13.13 1.25 8.58
C GLN A 54 13.70 0.39 7.45
N ILE A 55 14.60 -0.54 7.78
CA ILE A 55 14.96 -1.67 6.94
C ILE A 55 14.07 -2.85 7.33
N LYS A 56 13.55 -3.56 6.34
CA LYS A 56 12.69 -4.73 6.51
C LYS A 56 13.30 -5.92 5.77
N GLN A 57 13.24 -7.10 6.39
CA GLN A 57 13.80 -8.34 5.89
C GLN A 57 12.95 -9.53 6.33
N LEU A 58 13.26 -10.73 5.86
CA LEU A 58 12.45 -11.93 6.10
C LEU A 58 12.24 -12.25 7.58
N SER A 59 13.24 -12.01 8.44
CA SER A 59 13.13 -12.23 9.89
C SER A 59 12.09 -11.33 10.57
N ASP A 60 11.73 -10.20 9.95
CA ASP A 60 10.72 -9.28 10.48
C ASP A 60 9.28 -9.79 10.32
N LYS A 61 9.06 -10.86 9.55
CA LYS A 61 7.70 -11.37 9.26
C LYS A 61 6.89 -11.73 10.51
N GLN A 62 7.54 -12.23 11.56
CA GLN A 62 6.85 -12.55 12.81
C GLN A 62 6.32 -11.31 13.53
N ARG A 63 7.04 -10.19 13.43
CA ARG A 63 6.71 -8.92 14.07
C ARG A 63 5.79 -8.05 13.21
N LEU A 64 6.03 -8.00 11.91
CA LEU A 64 5.36 -7.07 10.98
C LEU A 64 4.24 -7.73 10.15
N GLY A 65 4.19 -9.07 10.10
CA GLY A 65 3.25 -9.76 9.23
C GLY A 65 3.41 -9.31 7.78
N ILE A 66 2.30 -9.14 7.08
CA ILE A 66 2.28 -8.65 5.70
C ILE A 66 2.91 -7.25 5.51
N LYS A 67 3.03 -6.43 6.57
CA LYS A 67 3.75 -5.15 6.50
C LYS A 67 5.23 -5.28 6.23
N THR A 68 5.81 -6.47 6.41
CA THR A 68 7.19 -6.75 5.99
C THR A 68 7.39 -6.40 4.51
N VAL A 69 6.40 -6.70 3.68
CA VAL A 69 6.42 -6.52 2.23
C VAL A 69 5.63 -5.30 1.74
N PHE A 70 5.17 -4.46 2.65
CA PHE A 70 4.52 -3.20 2.28
C PHE A 70 5.55 -2.23 1.71
N ILE A 71 5.33 -1.81 0.46
CA ILE A 71 6.04 -0.72 -0.24
C ILE A 71 5.03 0.11 -1.03
N SER A 72 5.49 1.11 -1.75
CA SER A 72 4.63 1.86 -2.67
C SER A 72 5.44 2.42 -3.84
N ASP A 73 5.03 2.08 -5.04
CA ASP A 73 5.62 2.56 -6.31
C ASP A 73 5.38 4.05 -6.59
N THR A 74 4.60 4.71 -5.74
CA THR A 74 4.43 6.17 -5.82
C THR A 74 5.78 6.89 -5.85
N PHE A 75 6.71 6.47 -4.98
CA PHE A 75 8.08 6.95 -4.95
C PHE A 75 9.01 5.82 -4.48
N ALA A 76 9.46 5.01 -5.42
CA ALA A 76 10.29 3.84 -5.16
C ALA A 76 11.48 3.77 -6.12
N ALA A 77 12.52 3.06 -5.70
CA ALA A 77 13.67 2.69 -6.51
C ALA A 77 13.98 1.21 -6.29
N TYR A 78 14.41 0.53 -7.34
CA TYR A 78 14.69 -0.90 -7.34
C TYR A 78 16.11 -1.16 -7.84
N ARG A 79 16.81 -2.07 -7.17
CA ARG A 79 18.07 -2.59 -7.67
C ARG A 79 17.78 -3.50 -8.85
N ARG A 80 18.37 -3.20 -10.01
CA ARG A 80 18.12 -3.93 -11.26
C ARG A 80 18.42 -5.43 -11.13
N SER A 81 19.54 -5.80 -10.47
CA SER A 81 19.89 -7.20 -10.23
C SER A 81 18.84 -7.92 -9.39
N ALA A 82 18.29 -7.26 -8.35
CA ALA A 82 17.24 -7.83 -7.52
C ALA A 82 15.91 -8.04 -8.30
N LEU A 83 15.58 -7.13 -9.22
CA LEU A 83 14.42 -7.31 -10.11
C LEU A 83 14.60 -8.51 -11.04
N TYR A 84 15.79 -8.66 -11.65
CA TYR A 84 16.06 -9.81 -12.52
C TYR A 84 16.05 -11.13 -11.76
N ASP A 85 16.59 -11.15 -10.54
CA ASP A 85 16.61 -12.32 -9.68
C ASP A 85 15.21 -12.90 -9.39
N ILE A 86 14.21 -12.03 -9.31
CA ILE A 86 12.82 -12.42 -9.00
C ILE A 86 11.90 -12.53 -10.24
N GLY A 87 12.42 -12.27 -11.45
CA GLY A 87 11.66 -12.36 -12.71
C GLY A 87 10.90 -11.07 -13.06
N ASN A 88 11.33 -9.90 -12.58
CA ASN A 88 10.75 -8.59 -12.84
C ASN A 88 9.33 -8.36 -12.27
N PHE A 89 8.65 -7.31 -12.74
CA PHE A 89 7.28 -6.99 -12.37
C PHE A 89 6.30 -7.98 -13.00
N PRO A 90 5.24 -8.37 -12.27
CA PRO A 90 4.20 -9.26 -12.80
C PRO A 90 3.29 -8.53 -13.78
N GLU A 91 2.89 -9.20 -14.86
CA GLU A 91 1.93 -8.67 -15.84
C GLU A 91 0.48 -9.10 -15.56
N HIS A 92 0.30 -10.08 -14.66
CA HIS A 92 -0.98 -10.75 -14.41
C HIS A 92 -1.75 -10.26 -13.19
N VAL A 93 -1.19 -9.36 -12.39
CA VAL A 93 -1.88 -8.87 -11.18
C VAL A 93 -2.79 -7.68 -11.48
N ILE A 94 -3.92 -7.62 -10.79
CA ILE A 94 -4.90 -6.55 -10.98
C ILE A 94 -4.40 -5.19 -10.46
N LEU A 95 -3.61 -5.22 -9.37
CA LEU A 95 -2.94 -4.09 -8.70
C LEU A 95 -1.94 -4.62 -7.68
N SER A 96 -1.25 -3.73 -6.95
CA SER A 96 -0.26 -4.08 -5.91
C SER A 96 0.93 -4.89 -6.45
N GLU A 97 1.32 -4.62 -7.68
CA GLU A 97 2.55 -5.12 -8.32
C GLU A 97 3.77 -4.84 -7.45
N ASP A 98 3.78 -3.72 -6.76
CA ASP A 98 4.79 -3.33 -5.77
C ASP A 98 4.87 -4.33 -4.62
N THR A 99 3.75 -4.68 -4.00
CA THR A 99 3.67 -5.67 -2.92
C THR A 99 4.09 -7.06 -3.40
N TYR A 100 3.70 -7.45 -4.61
CA TYR A 100 4.10 -8.72 -5.22
C TYR A 100 5.62 -8.81 -5.38
N VAL A 101 6.24 -7.77 -5.98
CA VAL A 101 7.70 -7.67 -6.17
C VAL A 101 8.42 -7.67 -4.83
N ALA A 102 7.94 -6.86 -3.87
CA ALA A 102 8.51 -6.80 -2.53
C ALA A 102 8.47 -8.16 -1.82
N ALA A 103 7.36 -8.90 -1.94
CA ALA A 103 7.23 -10.22 -1.35
C ALA A 103 8.22 -11.21 -1.95
N LYS A 104 8.39 -11.23 -3.27
CA LYS A 104 9.39 -12.07 -3.94
C LYS A 104 10.82 -11.68 -3.55
N MET A 105 11.15 -10.38 -3.50
CA MET A 105 12.46 -9.90 -3.09
C MET A 105 12.80 -10.35 -1.67
N VAL A 106 11.88 -10.19 -0.71
CA VAL A 106 12.12 -10.60 0.68
C VAL A 106 12.30 -12.13 0.80
N LEU A 107 11.54 -12.92 0.05
CA LEU A 107 11.72 -14.39 0.01
C LEU A 107 13.03 -14.80 -0.64
N ALA A 108 13.54 -14.04 -1.60
CA ALA A 108 14.86 -14.22 -2.20
C ALA A 108 16.03 -13.72 -1.33
N GLY A 109 15.76 -13.16 -0.14
CA GLY A 109 16.77 -12.70 0.82
C GLY A 109 17.12 -11.20 0.72
N TRP A 110 16.51 -10.46 -0.21
CA TRP A 110 16.72 -9.02 -0.31
C TRP A 110 16.06 -8.26 0.82
N LYS A 111 16.66 -7.14 1.22
CA LYS A 111 16.09 -6.18 2.17
C LYS A 111 15.27 -5.11 1.45
N LEU A 112 14.24 -4.59 2.12
CA LEU A 112 13.45 -3.44 1.69
C LEU A 112 13.72 -2.25 2.61
N ALA A 113 13.95 -1.08 2.04
CA ALA A 113 14.23 0.14 2.80
C ALA A 113 13.05 1.12 2.71
N TYR A 114 12.49 1.52 3.85
CA TYR A 114 11.65 2.68 3.98
C TYR A 114 12.49 3.88 4.36
N CYS A 115 12.46 4.95 3.55
CA CYS A 115 13.26 6.16 3.71
C CYS A 115 12.37 7.34 4.11
N ALA A 116 12.25 7.63 5.42
CA ALA A 116 11.40 8.71 5.92
C ALA A 116 11.85 10.11 5.48
N ASP A 117 13.16 10.29 5.18
CA ASP A 117 13.72 11.56 4.69
C ASP A 117 13.56 11.76 3.19
N ALA A 118 13.21 10.71 2.45
CA ALA A 118 12.88 10.76 1.04
C ALA A 118 11.37 11.04 0.88
N LYS A 119 11.01 12.32 0.75
CA LYS A 119 9.61 12.78 0.88
C LYS A 119 9.02 13.17 -0.46
N VAL A 120 7.74 12.80 -0.65
CA VAL A 120 6.90 13.29 -1.76
C VAL A 120 5.53 13.68 -1.24
N TYR A 121 4.90 14.65 -1.88
CA TYR A 121 3.48 14.93 -1.72
C TYR A 121 2.69 14.02 -2.65
N HIS A 122 1.78 13.23 -2.08
CA HIS A 122 0.89 12.34 -2.82
C HIS A 122 -0.26 11.88 -1.93
N SER A 123 -1.49 12.17 -2.35
CA SER A 123 -2.70 11.65 -1.70
C SER A 123 -3.85 11.66 -2.69
N HIS A 124 -4.88 10.85 -2.42
CA HIS A 124 -6.09 10.80 -3.22
C HIS A 124 -7.32 11.08 -2.36
N ASN A 125 -8.16 12.00 -2.82
CA ASN A 125 -9.46 12.27 -2.22
C ASN A 125 -10.53 11.36 -2.85
N TYR A 126 -10.47 10.07 -2.54
CA TYR A 126 -11.43 9.12 -3.07
C TYR A 126 -12.86 9.37 -2.54
N THR A 127 -13.84 9.22 -3.41
CA THR A 127 -15.25 9.06 -2.99
C THR A 127 -15.43 7.70 -2.29
N ILE A 128 -16.52 7.55 -1.53
CA ILE A 128 -16.86 6.29 -0.85
C ILE A 128 -16.89 5.12 -1.84
N MET A 129 -17.45 5.34 -3.03
CA MET A 129 -17.52 4.30 -4.06
C MET A 129 -16.17 3.97 -4.68
N GLN A 130 -15.27 4.95 -4.81
CA GLN A 130 -13.90 4.69 -5.27
C GLN A 130 -13.11 3.91 -4.23
N GLU A 131 -13.27 4.19 -2.94
CA GLU A 131 -12.68 3.39 -1.86
C GLU A 131 -13.19 1.95 -1.89
N PHE A 132 -14.51 1.75 -2.01
CA PHE A 132 -15.09 0.43 -2.16
C PHE A 132 -14.47 -0.34 -3.33
N ARG A 133 -14.40 0.28 -4.52
CA ARG A 133 -13.84 -0.35 -5.72
C ARG A 133 -12.37 -0.70 -5.56
N ARG A 134 -11.58 0.20 -4.99
CA ARG A 134 -10.15 -0.06 -4.76
C ARG A 134 -9.95 -1.22 -3.79
N TYR A 135 -10.73 -1.28 -2.71
CA TYR A 135 -10.64 -2.39 -1.77
C TYR A 135 -11.21 -3.69 -2.33
N PHE A 136 -12.19 -3.62 -3.24
CA PHE A 136 -12.61 -4.79 -4.02
C PHE A 136 -11.43 -5.35 -4.82
N ASP A 137 -10.72 -4.53 -5.58
CA ASP A 137 -9.57 -4.96 -6.37
C ASP A 137 -8.42 -5.46 -5.47
N THR A 138 -8.21 -4.86 -4.29
CA THR A 138 -7.26 -5.36 -3.28
C THR A 138 -7.66 -6.76 -2.78
N GLY A 139 -8.96 -7.01 -2.59
CA GLY A 139 -9.48 -8.32 -2.24
C GLY A 139 -9.22 -9.35 -3.34
N VAL A 140 -9.44 -8.98 -4.61
CA VAL A 140 -9.13 -9.82 -5.78
C VAL A 140 -7.63 -10.16 -5.79
N PHE A 141 -6.74 -9.19 -5.66
CA PHE A 141 -5.30 -9.41 -5.58
C PHE A 141 -4.95 -10.46 -4.51
N HIS A 142 -5.47 -10.34 -3.30
CA HIS A 142 -5.22 -11.31 -2.25
C HIS A 142 -5.84 -12.69 -2.49
N ALA A 143 -6.91 -12.78 -3.28
CA ALA A 143 -7.50 -14.06 -3.69
C ALA A 143 -6.69 -14.75 -4.79
N GLU A 144 -6.08 -13.97 -5.71
CA GLU A 144 -5.24 -14.50 -6.79
C GLU A 144 -3.82 -14.82 -6.31
N GLU A 145 -3.28 -14.06 -5.33
CA GLU A 145 -1.93 -14.20 -4.79
C GLU A 145 -1.93 -14.68 -3.32
N PRO A 146 -2.59 -15.81 -2.99
CA PRO A 146 -2.74 -16.27 -1.60
C PRO A 146 -1.40 -16.63 -0.94
N TRP A 147 -0.36 -16.92 -1.75
CA TRP A 147 0.97 -17.26 -1.27
C TRP A 147 1.60 -16.12 -0.46
N ILE A 148 1.30 -14.85 -0.81
CA ILE A 148 1.84 -13.69 -0.07
C ILE A 148 1.35 -13.74 1.40
N ARG A 149 0.04 -13.94 1.59
CA ARG A 149 -0.53 -14.05 2.95
C ARG A 149 -0.10 -15.33 3.67
N LYS A 150 0.11 -16.43 2.94
CA LYS A 150 0.65 -17.68 3.51
C LYS A 150 2.09 -17.49 4.00
N SER A 151 2.91 -16.73 3.25
CA SER A 151 4.33 -16.50 3.59
C SER A 151 4.53 -15.50 4.71
N PHE A 152 3.76 -14.42 4.72
CA PHE A 152 3.97 -13.29 5.64
C PHE A 152 2.89 -13.15 6.72
N GLY A 153 1.81 -13.91 6.62
CA GLY A 153 0.67 -13.81 7.53
C GLY A 153 -0.20 -12.58 7.25
N VAL A 154 -1.01 -12.23 8.25
CA VAL A 154 -1.82 -11.01 8.28
C VAL A 154 -1.20 -10.01 9.26
N ALA A 155 -1.38 -8.72 9.02
CA ALA A 155 -0.99 -7.71 10.00
C ALA A 155 -2.03 -7.71 11.14
N GLU A 156 -1.89 -8.63 12.10
CA GLU A 156 -2.83 -8.75 13.21
C GLU A 156 -2.95 -7.44 13.99
N GLY A 157 -4.19 -7.02 14.20
CA GLY A 157 -4.49 -5.78 14.91
C GLY A 157 -4.20 -4.49 14.13
N GLU A 158 -3.60 -4.55 12.95
CA GLU A 158 -3.26 -3.32 12.19
C GLU A 158 -4.49 -2.58 11.72
N GLY A 159 -5.51 -3.28 11.19
CA GLY A 159 -6.78 -2.66 10.83
C GLY A 159 -7.44 -1.99 12.04
N LYS A 160 -7.42 -2.64 13.21
CA LYS A 160 -7.92 -2.07 14.45
C LYS A 160 -7.11 -0.83 14.86
N ARG A 161 -5.77 -0.89 14.79
CA ARG A 161 -4.91 0.27 15.08
C ARG A 161 -5.16 1.43 14.13
N PHE A 162 -5.35 1.14 12.84
CA PHE A 162 -5.69 2.15 11.85
C PHE A 162 -7.01 2.85 12.21
N VAL A 163 -8.08 2.10 12.41
CA VAL A 163 -9.42 2.65 12.72
C VAL A 163 -9.38 3.45 14.04
N LEU A 164 -8.76 2.93 15.10
CA LEU A 164 -8.63 3.66 16.37
C LEU A 164 -7.81 4.96 16.22
N SER A 165 -6.76 4.95 15.41
CA SER A 165 -5.98 6.13 15.10
C SER A 165 -6.79 7.13 14.28
N GLU A 166 -7.56 6.66 13.31
CA GLU A 166 -8.41 7.51 12.46
C GLU A 166 -9.53 8.18 13.27
N ILE A 167 -10.19 7.43 14.16
CA ILE A 167 -11.18 7.98 15.10
C ILE A 167 -10.56 9.13 15.92
N ARG A 168 -9.41 8.89 16.55
CA ARG A 168 -8.73 9.93 17.36
C ARG A 168 -8.39 11.15 16.53
N TYR A 169 -7.86 10.93 15.32
CA TYR A 169 -7.47 11.99 14.41
C TYR A 169 -8.68 12.81 13.96
N ILE A 170 -9.79 12.17 13.62
CA ILE A 170 -11.03 12.84 13.19
C ILE A 170 -11.66 13.60 14.36
N LEU A 171 -11.76 13.00 15.54
CA LEU A 171 -12.34 13.65 16.71
C LEU A 171 -11.54 14.91 17.12
N SER A 172 -10.22 14.92 16.94
CA SER A 172 -9.40 16.07 17.27
C SER A 172 -9.39 17.19 16.22
N HIS A 173 -9.84 16.92 14.98
CA HIS A 173 -9.81 17.90 13.89
C HIS A 173 -11.18 18.30 13.35
N LYS A 174 -12.04 17.29 13.04
CA LYS A 174 -13.37 17.47 12.41
C LYS A 174 -14.36 16.41 12.92
N PRO A 175 -14.81 16.48 14.18
CA PRO A 175 -15.62 15.42 14.82
C PRO A 175 -16.93 15.10 14.09
N TRP A 176 -17.51 16.06 13.36
CA TRP A 176 -18.73 15.83 12.57
C TRP A 176 -18.54 14.85 11.40
N LEU A 177 -17.29 14.52 11.03
CA LEU A 177 -17.02 13.57 9.95
C LEU A 177 -16.98 12.10 10.43
N ILE A 178 -17.20 11.83 11.72
CA ILE A 178 -17.15 10.47 12.26
C ILE A 178 -18.10 9.50 11.55
N VAL A 179 -19.32 9.95 11.24
CA VAL A 179 -20.30 9.13 10.51
C VAL A 179 -19.80 8.80 9.10
N SER A 180 -19.23 9.80 8.41
CA SER A 180 -18.64 9.59 7.08
C SER A 180 -17.46 8.61 7.12
N MET A 181 -16.62 8.67 8.15
CA MET A 181 -15.51 7.73 8.36
C MET A 181 -16.05 6.29 8.52
N VAL A 182 -17.01 6.08 9.42
CA VAL A 182 -17.61 4.76 9.66
C VAL A 182 -18.20 4.17 8.37
N MET A 183 -18.91 4.99 7.59
CA MET A 183 -19.46 4.57 6.29
C MET A 183 -18.34 4.16 5.32
N ARG A 184 -17.26 4.95 5.24
CA ARG A 184 -16.11 4.68 4.37
C ARG A 184 -15.42 3.38 4.75
N ASP A 185 -15.14 3.18 6.03
CA ASP A 185 -14.48 1.97 6.52
C ASP A 185 -15.37 0.74 6.34
N GLY A 186 -16.67 0.87 6.57
CA GLY A 186 -17.63 -0.17 6.24
C GLY A 186 -17.62 -0.55 4.75
N MET A 187 -17.56 0.44 3.85
CA MET A 187 -17.49 0.21 2.42
C MET A 187 -16.15 -0.36 1.96
N LYS A 188 -15.02 0.04 2.56
CA LYS A 188 -13.71 -0.60 2.34
C LYS A 188 -13.75 -2.08 2.75
N PHE A 189 -14.28 -2.37 3.94
CA PHE A 189 -14.42 -3.74 4.42
C PHE A 189 -15.31 -4.59 3.51
N LEU A 190 -16.47 -4.07 3.12
CA LEU A 190 -17.38 -4.74 2.20
C LEU A 190 -16.73 -5.01 0.85
N GLY A 191 -16.08 -3.99 0.26
CA GLY A 191 -15.35 -4.13 -0.99
C GLY A 191 -14.30 -5.23 -0.91
N TYR A 192 -13.47 -5.22 0.12
CA TYR A 192 -12.43 -6.23 0.34
C TYR A 192 -13.02 -7.65 0.46
N ARG A 193 -14.06 -7.83 1.26
CA ARG A 193 -14.73 -9.13 1.43
C ARG A 193 -15.32 -9.66 0.12
N MET A 194 -15.97 -8.78 -0.64
CA MET A 194 -16.50 -9.13 -1.96
C MET A 194 -15.37 -9.47 -2.94
N GLY A 195 -14.26 -8.73 -2.91
CA GLY A 195 -13.09 -9.01 -3.73
C GLY A 195 -12.44 -10.36 -3.43
N ILE A 196 -12.32 -10.75 -2.17
CA ILE A 196 -11.84 -12.10 -1.78
C ILE A 196 -12.73 -13.20 -2.37
N SER A 197 -14.03 -12.97 -2.46
CA SER A 197 -15.01 -13.96 -2.97
C SER A 197 -15.43 -13.67 -4.42
N TYR A 198 -14.65 -12.92 -5.20
CA TYR A 198 -15.04 -12.43 -6.52
C TYR A 198 -15.42 -13.53 -7.50
N ARG A 199 -14.84 -14.74 -7.37
CA ARG A 199 -15.12 -15.90 -8.24
C ARG A 199 -16.58 -16.36 -8.16
N SER A 200 -17.28 -16.05 -7.06
CA SER A 200 -18.71 -16.35 -6.90
C SER A 200 -19.63 -15.27 -7.50
N LEU A 201 -19.08 -14.18 -8.03
CA LEU A 201 -19.84 -13.05 -8.55
C LEU A 201 -19.99 -13.12 -10.08
N PRO A 202 -21.11 -12.65 -10.65
CA PRO A 202 -21.29 -12.56 -12.10
C PRO A 202 -20.26 -11.62 -12.75
N ARG A 203 -19.68 -12.01 -13.89
CA ARG A 203 -18.64 -11.21 -14.59
C ARG A 203 -19.07 -9.76 -14.88
N GLY A 204 -20.31 -9.55 -15.31
CA GLY A 204 -20.82 -8.21 -15.58
C GLY A 204 -20.88 -7.32 -14.33
N PHE A 205 -21.14 -7.92 -13.15
CA PHE A 205 -21.11 -7.23 -11.88
C PHE A 205 -19.69 -6.89 -11.46
N ILE A 206 -18.74 -7.83 -11.59
CA ILE A 206 -17.31 -7.62 -11.28
C ILE A 206 -16.77 -6.38 -12.02
N LYS A 207 -17.01 -6.27 -13.35
CA LYS A 207 -16.58 -5.11 -14.15
C LYS A 207 -17.17 -3.77 -13.67
N LYS A 208 -18.37 -3.77 -13.08
CA LYS A 208 -19.02 -2.55 -12.53
C LYS A 208 -18.40 -2.12 -11.20
N VAL A 209 -18.00 -3.07 -10.36
CA VAL A 209 -17.50 -2.82 -9.00
C VAL A 209 -15.98 -2.72 -8.93
N SER A 210 -15.25 -3.16 -9.95
CA SER A 210 -13.80 -2.99 -10.04
C SER A 210 -13.42 -1.56 -10.47
N MET A 211 -12.32 -1.05 -9.94
CA MET A 211 -11.66 0.17 -10.41
C MET A 211 -10.82 -0.13 -11.67
N MET A 212 -10.19 -1.31 -11.71
CA MET A 212 -9.29 -1.77 -12.77
C MET A 212 -10.04 -2.52 -13.86
N LYS A 213 -10.93 -1.81 -14.58
CA LYS A 213 -11.85 -2.42 -15.58
C LYS A 213 -11.12 -3.12 -16.72
N SER A 214 -9.94 -2.62 -17.12
CA SER A 214 -9.10 -3.19 -18.19
C SER A 214 -8.53 -4.57 -17.86
N TYR A 215 -8.43 -4.90 -16.58
CA TYR A 215 -8.00 -6.23 -16.13
C TYR A 215 -9.00 -7.34 -16.51
N TRP A 216 -10.28 -7.03 -16.51
CA TRP A 216 -11.38 -7.98 -16.77
C TRP A 216 -11.68 -8.04 -18.28
N LYS A 217 -10.90 -8.77 -19.02
CA LYS A 217 -11.14 -9.01 -20.46
C LYS A 217 -12.28 -10.02 -20.69
#